data_fb468d4d6a477460b4689b10dfa3e8ae
#
_entry.id   fb468d4d6a477460b4689b10dfa3e8ae
#
_cell.length_a   1.000
_cell.length_b   1.000
_cell.length_c   1.000
_cell.angle_alpha   90.00
_cell.angle_beta   90.00
_cell.angle_gamma   90.00
#
_symmetry.space_group_name_H-M   'P 1'
#
loop_
_entity.id
_entity.type
_entity.pdbx_description
1 polymer ?
#
loop_
_entity_poly.entity_id
_entity_poly.type
_entity_poly.pdbx_seq_one_letter_code
_entity_poly.pdbx_strand_id
1 'polypeptide(L)'
;MTLQEKLDLEKPTDERQSTVIHLYKEGKFYVAYQYSAYLTKRHIKPDIQLMRRARKDGFSYLRVGPPVESKALAPYLRLDETGNPVARLDVLVELHA
;
A
#
# COMPACT_ATOMS: atom_id res chain seq x y z
N MET A 1 -6.57 -3.74 13.54
CA MET A 1 -6.89 -4.52 12.34
C MET A 1 -5.94 -5.71 12.23
N THR A 2 -6.47 -6.90 12.02
CA THR A 2 -5.66 -8.12 11.89
C THR A 2 -5.03 -8.22 10.49
N LEU A 3 -4.02 -9.08 10.36
CA LEU A 3 -3.41 -9.35 9.06
C LEU A 3 -4.46 -9.87 8.06
N GLN A 4 -5.35 -10.77 8.50
CA GLN A 4 -6.39 -11.31 7.63
C GLN A 4 -7.33 -10.21 7.10
N GLU A 5 -7.71 -9.26 7.96
CA GLU A 5 -8.55 -8.13 7.55
C GLU A 5 -7.83 -7.25 6.52
N LYS A 6 -6.52 -7.02 6.71
CA LYS A 6 -5.71 -6.25 5.75
C LYS A 6 -5.64 -6.96 4.40
N LEU A 7 -5.43 -8.28 4.41
CA LEU A 7 -5.35 -9.05 3.18
C LEU A 7 -6.70 -9.11 2.46
N ASP A 8 -7.81 -9.18 3.21
CA ASP A 8 -9.14 -9.23 2.63
C ASP A 8 -9.49 -7.94 1.88
N LEU A 9 -9.01 -6.80 2.35
CA LEU A 9 -9.20 -5.52 1.66
C LEU A 9 -8.46 -5.45 0.32
N GLU A 10 -7.48 -6.34 0.12
CA GLU A 10 -6.66 -6.38 -1.09
C GLU A 10 -7.16 -7.37 -2.14
N LYS A 11 -8.29 -8.03 -1.90
CA LYS A 11 -8.86 -8.93 -2.89
C LYS A 11 -9.30 -8.16 -4.12
N PRO A 12 -8.97 -8.63 -5.33
CA PRO A 12 -9.40 -7.96 -6.55
C PRO A 12 -10.93 -7.95 -6.64
N THR A 13 -11.50 -6.79 -6.85
CA THR A 13 -12.92 -6.62 -7.16
C THR A 13 -13.02 -5.68 -8.34
N ASP A 14 -14.11 -5.79 -9.11
CA ASP A 14 -14.33 -4.91 -10.24
C ASP A 14 -14.46 -3.45 -9.83
N GLU A 15 -14.80 -3.21 -8.55
CA GLU A 15 -14.98 -1.87 -7.99
C GLU A 15 -13.70 -1.29 -7.41
N ARG A 16 -12.61 -2.09 -7.30
CA ARG A 16 -11.38 -1.60 -6.70
C ARG A 16 -10.74 -0.55 -7.59
N GLN A 17 -10.53 0.62 -7.03
CA GLN A 17 -9.80 1.68 -7.71
C GLN A 17 -8.30 1.44 -7.62
N SER A 18 -7.65 1.31 -8.76
CA SER A 18 -6.21 1.08 -8.85
C SER A 18 -5.37 2.31 -8.49
N THR A 19 -6.01 3.41 -8.10
CA THR A 19 -5.36 4.66 -7.72
C THR A 19 -5.13 4.80 -6.22
N VAL A 20 -5.66 3.87 -5.41
CA VAL A 20 -5.54 3.96 -3.95
C VAL A 20 -4.73 2.77 -3.42
N ILE A 21 -3.71 3.08 -2.64
CA ILE A 21 -2.85 2.10 -1.98
C ILE A 21 -3.15 2.17 -0.48
N HIS A 22 -3.57 1.03 0.09
CA HIS A 22 -3.82 0.94 1.53
C HIS A 22 -2.49 0.75 2.26
N LEU A 23 -2.23 1.63 3.23
CA LEU A 23 -1.01 1.61 4.01
C LEU A 23 -1.33 1.35 5.48
N TYR A 24 -0.42 0.66 6.15
CA TYR A 24 -0.55 0.38 7.59
C TYR A 24 0.75 0.75 8.27
N LYS A 25 0.69 1.62 9.25
CA LYS A 25 1.88 2.02 9.99
C LYS A 25 2.28 0.91 10.94
N GLU A 26 3.41 0.27 10.68
CA GLU A 26 3.98 -0.78 11.52
C GLU A 26 5.38 -0.34 11.94
N GLY A 27 5.50 0.17 13.16
CA GLY A 27 6.75 0.75 13.64
C GLY A 27 7.14 1.98 12.84
N LYS A 28 8.32 1.94 12.22
CA LYS A 28 8.88 3.05 11.43
C LYS A 28 8.58 2.90 9.93
N PHE A 29 7.67 2.00 9.58
CA PHE A 29 7.40 1.69 8.18
C PHE A 29 5.91 1.86 7.87
N TYR A 30 5.62 2.26 6.65
CA TYR A 30 4.28 2.13 6.06
C TYR A 30 4.25 0.85 5.26
N VAL A 31 3.46 -0.12 5.69
CA VAL A 31 3.42 -1.44 5.08
C VAL A 31 2.22 -1.54 4.15
N ALA A 32 2.43 -2.08 2.96
CA ALA A 32 1.38 -2.39 2.00
C ALA A 32 1.40 -3.88 1.69
N TYR A 33 0.22 -4.45 1.48
CA TYR A 33 0.05 -5.88 1.22
C TYR A 33 -0.57 -6.13 -0.14
N GLN A 34 -0.24 -7.26 -0.76
CA GLN A 34 -0.88 -7.78 -1.98
C GLN A 34 -0.93 -6.73 -3.10
N TYR A 35 -2.12 -6.39 -3.56
CA TYR A 35 -2.30 -5.44 -4.65
C TYR A 35 -1.72 -4.06 -4.33
N SER A 36 -1.89 -3.58 -3.10
CA SER A 36 -1.28 -2.32 -2.66
C SER A 36 0.24 -2.39 -2.68
N ALA A 37 0.84 -3.53 -2.33
CA ALA A 37 2.29 -3.73 -2.43
C ALA A 37 2.76 -3.65 -3.90
N TYR A 38 2.03 -4.28 -4.79
CA TYR A 38 2.32 -4.23 -6.22
C TYR A 38 2.25 -2.80 -6.77
N LEU A 39 1.20 -2.06 -6.40
CA LEU A 39 1.04 -0.67 -6.84
C LEU A 39 2.15 0.23 -6.32
N THR A 40 2.59 0.02 -5.08
CA THR A 40 3.69 0.76 -4.48
C THR A 40 4.97 0.56 -5.28
N LYS A 41 5.30 -0.69 -5.60
CA LYS A 41 6.49 -0.99 -6.38
C LYS A 41 6.39 -0.42 -7.79
N ARG A 42 5.24 -0.55 -8.42
CA ARG A 42 5.07 -0.14 -9.82
C ARG A 42 5.09 1.39 -9.99
N HIS A 43 4.45 2.12 -9.11
CA HIS A 43 4.16 3.55 -9.33
C HIS A 43 4.92 4.50 -8.43
N ILE A 44 5.34 4.06 -7.25
CA ILE A 44 5.96 4.96 -6.27
C ILE A 44 7.45 4.71 -6.15
N LYS A 45 7.87 3.46 -5.95
CA LYS A 45 9.26 3.12 -5.67
C LYS A 45 9.64 1.84 -6.42
N PRO A 46 10.00 1.94 -7.73
CA PRO A 46 10.28 0.76 -8.55
C PRO A 46 11.43 -0.11 -8.05
N ASP A 47 12.36 0.48 -7.29
CA ASP A 47 13.52 -0.23 -6.73
C ASP A 47 13.24 -0.91 -5.39
N ILE A 48 12.03 -0.76 -4.84
CA ILE A 48 11.70 -1.40 -3.56
C ILE A 48 11.63 -2.92 -3.74
N GLN A 49 12.09 -3.64 -2.75
CA GLN A 49 12.02 -5.10 -2.77
C GLN A 49 10.63 -5.57 -2.36
N LEU A 50 9.96 -6.25 -3.27
CA LEU A 50 8.67 -6.89 -3.01
C LEU A 50 8.94 -8.22 -2.31
N MET A 51 8.53 -8.32 -1.04
CA MET A 51 8.79 -9.50 -0.23
C MET A 51 7.59 -10.43 -0.23
N ARG A 52 7.87 -11.73 -0.31
CA ARG A 52 6.85 -12.78 -0.16
C ARG A 52 6.97 -13.34 1.25
N ARG A 53 5.86 -13.37 1.96
CA ARG A 53 5.77 -13.92 3.31
C ARG A 53 4.78 -15.07 3.34
N ALA A 54 5.05 -16.08 4.20
CA ALA A 54 4.16 -17.21 4.38
C ALA A 54 3.58 -17.17 5.79
N ARG A 55 2.27 -17.46 5.89
CA ARG A 55 1.59 -17.64 7.18
C ARG A 55 1.76 -19.08 7.65
N LYS A 56 1.43 -19.33 8.92
CA LYS A 56 1.52 -20.66 9.52
C LYS A 56 0.63 -21.70 8.80
N ASP A 57 -0.48 -21.22 8.19
CA ASP A 57 -1.39 -22.10 7.44
C ASP A 57 -0.95 -22.35 6.01
N GLY A 58 0.24 -21.88 5.62
CA GLY A 58 0.76 -22.06 4.28
C GLY A 58 0.34 -21.02 3.27
N PHE A 59 -0.53 -20.08 3.63
CA PHE A 59 -0.93 -18.98 2.74
C PHE A 59 0.23 -18.01 2.56
N SER A 60 0.56 -17.69 1.32
CA SER A 60 1.60 -16.69 0.99
C SER A 60 0.97 -15.36 0.61
N TYR A 61 1.65 -14.27 0.98
CA TYR A 61 1.21 -12.93 0.63
C TYR A 61 2.40 -12.05 0.28
N LEU A 62 2.15 -11.00 -0.49
CA LEU A 62 3.16 -10.00 -0.87
C LEU A 62 3.12 -8.83 0.11
N ARG A 63 4.29 -8.24 0.35
CA ARG A 63 4.46 -7.16 1.30
C ARG A 63 5.58 -6.24 0.84
N VAL A 64 5.39 -4.93 0.99
CA VAL A 64 6.46 -3.93 0.93
C VAL A 64 6.33 -3.02 2.15
N GLY A 65 7.43 -2.39 2.56
CA GLY A 65 7.41 -1.53 3.74
C GLY A 65 8.39 -0.36 3.59
N PRO A 66 8.05 0.67 2.80
CA PRO A 66 8.89 1.87 2.79
C PRO A 66 8.85 2.56 4.15
N PRO A 67 9.94 3.22 4.56
CA PRO A 67 9.94 3.96 5.82
C PRO A 67 8.95 5.12 5.80
N VAL A 68 8.47 5.51 6.99
CA VAL A 68 7.47 6.58 7.10
C VAL A 68 7.99 7.92 6.57
N GLU A 69 9.31 8.14 6.62
CA GLU A 69 9.96 9.33 6.07
C GLU A 69 10.35 9.20 4.60
N SER A 70 9.90 8.18 3.89
CA SER A 70 10.25 7.98 2.49
C SER A 70 9.86 9.18 1.63
N LYS A 71 10.83 9.76 0.95
CA LYS A 71 10.62 10.89 0.04
C LYS A 71 9.82 10.49 -1.19
N ALA A 72 9.95 9.24 -1.61
CA ALA A 72 9.21 8.72 -2.75
C ALA A 72 7.71 8.60 -2.44
N LEU A 73 7.37 8.23 -1.20
CA LEU A 73 5.99 8.05 -0.75
C LEU A 73 5.30 9.37 -0.42
N ALA A 74 6.04 10.35 0.12
CA ALA A 74 5.48 11.58 0.67
C ALA A 74 4.51 12.33 -0.26
N PRO A 75 4.79 12.49 -1.57
CA PRO A 75 3.87 13.22 -2.45
C PRO A 75 2.49 12.56 -2.59
N TYR A 76 2.41 11.25 -2.37
CA TYR A 76 1.19 10.47 -2.55
C TYR A 76 0.40 10.28 -1.27
N LEU A 77 1.03 10.55 -0.12
CA LEU A 77 0.46 10.23 1.19
C LEU A 77 -0.72 11.13 1.54
N ARG A 78 -1.84 10.52 1.92
CA ARG A 78 -3.08 11.19 2.32
C ARG A 78 -3.70 10.41 3.47
N LEU A 79 -4.73 10.98 4.08
CA LEU A 79 -5.57 10.29 5.04
C LEU A 79 -6.91 9.99 4.38
N ASP A 80 -7.45 8.80 4.66
CA ASP A 80 -8.78 8.44 4.18
C ASP A 80 -9.87 9.03 5.08
N GLU A 81 -11.12 8.70 4.81
CA GLU A 81 -12.28 9.21 5.55
C GLU A 81 -12.25 8.85 7.04
N THR A 82 -11.58 7.77 7.39
CA THR A 82 -11.46 7.29 8.77
C THR A 82 -10.17 7.75 9.45
N GLY A 83 -9.34 8.55 8.76
CA GLY A 83 -8.07 9.04 9.29
C GLY A 83 -6.90 8.07 9.14
N ASN A 84 -7.06 7.00 8.38
CA ASN A 84 -6.00 6.03 8.13
C ASN A 84 -5.12 6.47 6.95
N PRO A 85 -3.80 6.18 6.98
CA PRO A 85 -2.92 6.56 5.88
C PRO A 85 -3.21 5.74 4.62
N VAL A 86 -3.23 6.43 3.49
CA VAL A 86 -3.31 5.82 2.16
C VAL A 86 -2.36 6.56 1.23
N ALA A 87 -1.92 5.92 0.17
CA ALA A 87 -1.22 6.59 -0.91
C ALA A 87 -2.17 6.68 -2.11
N ARG A 88 -2.34 7.89 -2.64
CA ARG A 88 -3.22 8.13 -3.78
C ARG A 88 -2.39 8.45 -5.01
N LEU A 89 -2.50 7.61 -6.02
CA LEU A 89 -1.73 7.75 -7.24
C LEU A 89 -2.26 8.86 -8.16
N ASP A 90 -3.48 9.32 -7.93
CA ASP A 90 -4.12 10.36 -8.72
C ASP A 90 -3.79 11.79 -8.26
N VAL A 91 -3.01 11.97 -7.19
CA VAL A 91 -2.70 13.31 -6.68
C VAL A 91 -1.87 14.13 -7.67
N LEU A 92 -1.01 13.50 -8.47
CA LEU A 92 -0.21 14.21 -9.45
C LEU A 92 -1.08 14.77 -10.59
N VAL A 93 -2.17 14.09 -10.91
CA VAL A 93 -3.14 14.58 -11.88
C VAL A 93 -3.84 15.83 -11.34
N GLU A 94 -4.20 15.82 -10.06
CA GLU A 94 -4.82 16.99 -9.40
C GLU A 94 -3.89 18.20 -9.40
N LEU A 95 -2.58 17.99 -9.22
CA LEU A 95 -1.60 19.07 -9.19
C LEU A 95 -1.36 19.68 -10.57
N HIS A 96 -1.64 18.96 -11.64
CA HIS A 96 -1.42 19.39 -13.01
C HIS A 96 -2.71 19.77 -13.74
N ALA A 97 -3.84 19.63 -13.08
CA ALA A 97 -5.14 19.93 -13.67
C ALA A 97 -5.42 21.43 -13.77
#